data_2f0e1f4bd3153e4f9ab9d03dd08f7896
#
_entry.id   2f0e1f4bd3153e4f9ab9d03dd08f7896
#
_cell.length_a   1.000
_cell.length_b   1.000
_cell.length_c   1.000
_cell.angle_alpha   90.00
_cell.angle_beta   90.00
_cell.angle_gamma   90.00
#
_symmetry.space_group_name_H-M   'P 1'
#
loop_
_entity.id
_entity.type
_entity.pdbx_description
1 polymer ?
#
loop_
_entity_poly.entity_id
_entity_poly.type
_entity_poly.pdbx_seq_one_letter_code
_entity_poly.pdbx_strand_id
1 'polypeptide(L)'
;MANPDDTTIPGEDFIDTLAPAPPVAPQPDLRAQSDAPDRLVFFFSGFDPKSATFYHRLFRTGIAQRNAAHDETLALGKRHRIGRWASVWTALWRGASSALGGRPATMRTRVHFMRWDDIVRRHWRRAPLTLLRDYWHVYAGGLAAGVLLRIWRAAPAAFWLAMFPLIVCVFSLAAGLLLVGGILSATGLTSTAVASALGLGVGVLVWRLMARRVDCEWLLRLYAFMRQQALGEVPALDARLDEMAARLVEAVEARMRQPGAAPLKEVMVVGYSSGTVMASTVLARALPRLTDVIGNRRANKATTLAMVTLGQCIPIAAEWPGARRFRSELEVLAESPMLTWHDYSAASDRAAFWKTPPWPEPSLLKGYQGSPPFKAVPGTMQFAAMRRDRREMHLQYLRPPRGRGDAGSYDFFTLACGPQTLAERHLQVKEADDPRKRAAT
;
A
#
# COMPACT_ATOMS: atom_id res chain seq x y z
N MET A 1 8.90 -23.76 25.67
CA MET A 1 8.18 -23.55 24.37
C MET A 1 8.57 -22.17 23.87
N ALA A 2 9.47 -22.10 22.87
CA ALA A 2 9.93 -20.85 22.29
C ALA A 2 8.77 -20.18 21.54
N ASN A 3 8.63 -18.87 21.72
CA ASN A 3 7.59 -18.07 21.09
C ASN A 3 7.83 -18.10 19.56
N PRO A 4 6.87 -18.53 18.73
CA PRO A 4 7.06 -18.63 17.27
C PRO A 4 7.23 -17.25 16.56
N ASP A 5 7.18 -16.14 17.29
CA ASP A 5 7.38 -14.79 16.79
C ASP A 5 8.85 -14.31 16.85
N ASP A 6 9.80 -15.14 17.32
CA ASP A 6 11.20 -14.74 17.61
C ASP A 6 12.22 -15.26 16.59
N THR A 7 11.86 -15.33 15.32
CA THR A 7 12.83 -15.57 14.25
C THR A 7 13.29 -14.25 13.66
N THR A 8 14.47 -13.77 14.08
CA THR A 8 15.21 -12.66 13.47
C THR A 8 15.32 -12.86 11.96
N ILE A 9 14.65 -12.01 11.21
CA ILE A 9 14.72 -11.97 9.74
C ILE A 9 15.88 -11.05 9.37
N PRO A 10 16.83 -11.45 8.49
CA PRO A 10 17.85 -10.53 7.97
C PRO A 10 17.15 -9.32 7.32
N GLY A 11 17.37 -8.13 7.87
CA GLY A 11 16.67 -6.89 7.51
C GLY A 11 15.85 -6.30 8.66
N GLU A 12 15.84 -6.89 9.86
CA GLU A 12 15.26 -6.27 11.06
C GLU A 12 16.05 -5.06 11.56
N ASP A 13 17.33 -4.91 11.18
CA ASP A 13 18.15 -3.73 11.47
C ASP A 13 17.55 -2.41 10.93
N PHE A 14 16.53 -2.49 10.10
CA PHE A 14 15.75 -1.34 9.64
C PHE A 14 14.74 -0.80 10.68
N ILE A 15 14.59 -1.45 11.83
CA ILE A 15 13.71 -0.98 12.91
C ILE A 15 14.30 0.26 13.59
N ASP A 16 15.63 0.41 13.57
CA ASP A 16 16.34 1.49 14.24
C ASP A 16 16.39 2.83 13.48
N THR A 17 15.96 2.87 12.23
CA THR A 17 15.90 4.14 11.47
C THR A 17 14.64 4.98 11.77
N LEU A 18 13.67 4.44 12.47
CA LEU A 18 12.62 5.26 13.07
C LEU A 18 13.22 5.94 14.31
N ALA A 19 13.32 7.27 14.29
CA ALA A 19 13.69 8.05 15.46
C ALA A 19 12.96 7.52 16.71
N PRO A 20 13.61 7.50 17.90
CA PRO A 20 12.97 7.03 19.13
C PRO A 20 11.60 7.69 19.26
N ALA A 21 10.58 6.89 19.51
CA ALA A 21 9.22 7.40 19.64
C ALA A 21 9.22 8.49 20.75
N PRO A 22 8.67 9.67 20.49
CA PRO A 22 8.58 10.70 21.52
C PRO A 22 7.85 10.14 22.75
N PRO A 23 8.13 10.67 23.95
CA PRO A 23 7.49 10.23 25.19
C PRO A 23 5.97 10.24 25.02
N VAL A 24 5.34 9.14 25.42
CA VAL A 24 3.90 8.93 25.28
C VAL A 24 3.21 9.93 26.20
N ALA A 25 2.52 10.92 25.63
CA ALA A 25 1.54 11.71 26.39
C ALA A 25 0.52 10.77 27.04
N PRO A 26 -0.01 11.10 28.24
CA PRO A 26 -1.01 10.29 28.91
C PRO A 26 -2.10 9.92 27.93
N GLN A 27 -2.39 8.61 27.79
CA GLN A 27 -3.39 8.14 26.82
C GLN A 27 -4.75 8.66 27.28
N PRO A 28 -5.45 9.48 26.49
CA PRO A 28 -6.79 9.93 26.85
C PRO A 28 -7.69 8.69 26.99
N ASP A 29 -8.64 8.76 27.92
CA ASP A 29 -9.65 7.71 28.04
C ASP A 29 -10.53 7.68 26.79
N LEU A 30 -10.19 6.77 25.88
CA LEU A 30 -10.89 6.59 24.61
C LEU A 30 -12.30 5.97 24.81
N ARG A 31 -12.63 5.52 26.06
CA ARG A 31 -13.92 4.95 26.41
C ARG A 31 -14.94 6.02 26.80
N ALA A 32 -14.47 7.17 27.31
CA ALA A 32 -15.32 8.23 27.86
C ALA A 32 -16.12 9.03 26.82
N GLN A 33 -16.01 8.72 25.50
CA GLN A 33 -16.71 9.45 24.45
C GLN A 33 -17.57 8.50 23.60
N SER A 34 -18.67 8.05 24.19
CA SER A 34 -19.68 7.22 23.51
C SER A 34 -20.33 7.94 22.32
N ASP A 35 -20.38 9.28 22.35
CA ASP A 35 -21.20 10.10 21.43
C ASP A 35 -20.46 10.58 20.17
N ALA A 36 -19.13 10.36 20.09
CA ALA A 36 -18.38 10.70 18.89
C ALA A 36 -18.80 9.82 17.71
N PRO A 37 -19.08 10.41 16.53
CA PRO A 37 -19.37 9.62 15.34
C PRO A 37 -18.20 8.70 15.01
N ASP A 38 -18.53 7.51 14.47
CA ASP A 38 -17.56 6.45 14.21
C ASP A 38 -17.20 6.33 12.72
N ARG A 39 -15.95 5.91 12.50
CA ARG A 39 -15.45 5.40 11.21
C ARG A 39 -14.80 4.03 11.42
N LEU A 40 -15.04 3.11 10.51
CA LEU A 40 -14.29 1.85 10.42
C LEU A 40 -13.30 1.94 9.26
N VAL A 41 -12.04 1.71 9.53
CA VAL A 41 -10.96 1.67 8.52
C VAL A 41 -10.39 0.26 8.46
N PHE A 42 -10.39 -0.36 7.28
CA PHE A 42 -9.77 -1.65 7.01
C PHE A 42 -8.50 -1.41 6.19
N PHE A 43 -7.34 -1.53 6.83
CA PHE A 43 -6.05 -1.18 6.25
C PHE A 43 -5.27 -2.43 5.80
N PHE A 44 -4.85 -2.44 4.55
CA PHE A 44 -4.04 -3.48 3.93
C PHE A 44 -2.64 -2.95 3.62
N SER A 45 -1.63 -3.52 4.28
CA SER A 45 -0.22 -3.18 4.02
C SER A 45 0.26 -3.78 2.69
N GLY A 46 1.39 -3.27 2.18
CA GLY A 46 2.07 -3.82 1.02
C GLY A 46 2.70 -5.20 1.25
N PHE A 47 3.41 -5.71 0.23
CA PHE A 47 4.22 -6.93 0.32
C PHE A 47 5.45 -6.67 1.20
N ASP A 48 5.20 -6.67 2.50
CA ASP A 48 6.17 -6.35 3.54
C ASP A 48 6.06 -7.41 4.65
N PRO A 49 7.14 -8.08 5.04
CA PRO A 49 7.13 -9.08 6.12
C PRO A 49 6.92 -8.46 7.51
N LYS A 50 6.89 -7.12 7.61
CA LYS A 50 6.73 -6.39 8.87
C LYS A 50 5.35 -6.62 9.48
N SER A 51 5.34 -6.75 10.81
CA SER A 51 4.14 -7.05 11.57
C SER A 51 3.23 -5.84 11.80
N ALA A 52 2.02 -6.09 12.29
CA ALA A 52 1.11 -5.03 12.75
C ALA A 52 1.72 -4.12 13.83
N THR A 53 2.71 -4.60 14.60
CA THR A 53 3.44 -3.81 15.60
C THR A 53 4.24 -2.68 14.95
N PHE A 54 4.91 -2.97 13.84
CA PHE A 54 5.64 -1.96 13.07
C PHE A 54 4.69 -0.86 12.57
N TYR A 55 3.58 -1.23 11.94
CA TYR A 55 2.60 -0.27 11.43
C TYR A 55 1.94 0.55 12.54
N HIS A 56 1.61 -0.06 13.68
CA HIS A 56 1.10 0.67 14.84
C HIS A 56 2.13 1.68 15.38
N ARG A 57 3.44 1.33 15.40
CA ARG A 57 4.53 2.25 15.76
C ARG A 57 4.64 3.40 14.74
N LEU A 58 4.57 3.08 13.44
CA LEU A 58 4.60 4.07 12.36
C LEU A 58 3.44 5.07 12.52
N PHE A 59 2.22 4.59 12.79
CA PHE A 59 1.06 5.44 13.08
C PHE A 59 1.30 6.32 14.30
N ARG A 60 1.81 5.76 15.39
CA ARG A 60 2.09 6.52 16.62
C ARG A 60 3.10 7.64 16.39
N THR A 61 4.20 7.35 15.70
CA THR A 61 5.22 8.35 15.38
C THR A 61 4.66 9.42 14.43
N GLY A 62 3.93 9.03 13.38
CA GLY A 62 3.32 9.95 12.45
C GLY A 62 2.27 10.86 13.11
N ILE A 63 1.44 10.31 13.99
CA ILE A 63 0.46 11.09 14.76
C ILE A 63 1.15 12.11 15.68
N ALA A 64 2.22 11.72 16.37
CA ALA A 64 2.97 12.64 17.22
C ALA A 64 3.59 13.80 16.41
N GLN A 65 4.16 13.50 15.24
CA GLN A 65 4.70 14.50 14.32
C GLN A 65 3.60 15.44 13.79
N ARG A 66 2.44 14.89 13.42
CA ARG A 66 1.29 15.66 12.96
C ARG A 66 0.77 16.61 14.04
N ASN A 67 0.57 16.11 15.25
CA ASN A 67 0.05 16.91 16.37
C ASN A 67 0.99 18.08 16.74
N ALA A 68 2.29 17.94 16.50
CA ALA A 68 3.24 19.02 16.70
C ALA A 68 3.12 20.16 15.65
N ALA A 69 2.50 19.90 14.51
CA ALA A 69 2.36 20.84 13.39
C ALA A 69 0.94 21.42 13.25
N HIS A 70 -0.06 20.85 13.93
CA HIS A 70 -1.47 21.20 13.79
C HIS A 70 -2.11 21.48 15.14
N ASP A 71 -3.15 22.32 15.14
CA ASP A 71 -3.89 22.68 16.36
C ASP A 71 -4.88 21.57 16.77
N GLU A 72 -5.28 20.73 15.80
CA GLU A 72 -6.10 19.56 16.09
C GLU A 72 -5.27 18.43 16.66
N THR A 73 -5.84 17.68 17.57
CA THR A 73 -5.17 16.54 18.20
C THR A 73 -5.73 15.20 17.72
N LEU A 74 -4.83 14.26 17.47
CA LEU A 74 -5.16 12.88 17.18
C LEU A 74 -4.52 12.00 18.25
N ALA A 75 -5.34 11.25 18.98
CA ALA A 75 -4.89 10.31 20.00
C ALA A 75 -4.98 8.88 19.47
N LEU A 76 -3.97 8.03 19.76
CA LEU A 76 -3.91 6.64 19.35
C LEU A 76 -3.98 5.70 20.55
N GLY A 77 -4.92 4.75 20.51
CA GLY A 77 -5.09 3.71 21.53
C GLY A 77 -4.13 2.53 21.36
N LYS A 78 -4.18 1.62 22.33
CA LYS A 78 -3.42 0.38 22.33
C LYS A 78 -3.88 -0.52 21.18
N ARG A 79 -2.92 -1.29 20.65
CA ARG A 79 -3.19 -2.33 19.65
C ARG A 79 -3.69 -3.61 20.31
N HIS A 80 -4.74 -4.18 19.77
CA HIS A 80 -5.30 -5.47 20.18
C HIS A 80 -5.29 -6.41 18.97
N ARG A 81 -4.95 -7.69 19.17
CA ARG A 81 -5.04 -8.71 18.12
C ARG A 81 -6.44 -9.32 18.12
N ILE A 82 -7.05 -9.43 16.95
CA ILE A 82 -8.33 -10.11 16.74
C ILE A 82 -8.10 -11.30 15.82
N GLY A 83 -8.07 -12.50 16.40
CA GLY A 83 -7.79 -13.71 15.65
C GLY A 83 -6.46 -13.66 14.90
N ARG A 84 -6.38 -14.40 13.77
CA ARG A 84 -5.20 -14.42 12.87
C ARG A 84 -5.27 -13.36 11.76
N TRP A 85 -6.44 -12.77 11.53
CA TRP A 85 -6.73 -11.96 10.35
C TRP A 85 -6.61 -10.45 10.58
N ALA A 86 -6.66 -9.95 11.82
CA ALA A 86 -6.54 -8.52 12.09
C ALA A 86 -5.84 -8.18 13.40
N SER A 87 -5.31 -6.96 13.44
CA SER A 87 -4.99 -6.23 14.67
C SER A 87 -5.75 -4.92 14.65
N VAL A 88 -6.32 -4.50 15.79
CA VAL A 88 -7.21 -3.34 15.86
C VAL A 88 -6.67 -2.33 16.86
N TRP A 89 -6.79 -1.06 16.52
CA TRP A 89 -6.57 0.08 17.40
C TRP A 89 -7.57 1.19 17.12
N THR A 90 -7.79 2.05 18.10
CA THR A 90 -8.69 3.20 17.96
C THR A 90 -7.87 4.48 17.88
N ALA A 91 -8.26 5.38 16.99
CA ALA A 91 -7.78 6.75 16.93
C ALA A 91 -8.93 7.71 17.22
N LEU A 92 -8.64 8.80 17.93
CA LEU A 92 -9.63 9.81 18.29
C LEU A 92 -9.12 11.18 17.84
N TRP A 93 -9.83 11.78 16.90
CA TRP A 93 -9.64 13.14 16.42
C TRP A 93 -10.43 14.11 17.28
N ARG A 94 -9.81 15.25 17.63
CA ARG A 94 -10.45 16.38 18.30
C ARG A 94 -9.87 17.70 17.78
N GLY A 95 -10.70 18.66 17.49
CA GLY A 95 -10.28 20.00 17.12
C GLY A 95 -11.29 20.73 16.25
N ALA A 96 -11.00 21.97 15.93
CA ALA A 96 -11.76 22.71 14.94
C ALA A 96 -11.29 22.30 13.55
N SER A 97 -12.21 21.90 12.68
CA SER A 97 -11.89 21.51 11.31
C SER A 97 -12.12 22.70 10.39
N SER A 98 -11.08 23.19 9.72
CA SER A 98 -11.18 24.20 8.67
C SER A 98 -12.15 23.79 7.55
N ALA A 99 -12.18 22.51 7.24
CA ALA A 99 -13.10 21.90 6.27
C ALA A 99 -14.58 21.91 6.73
N LEU A 100 -14.85 22.13 8.01
CA LEU A 100 -16.20 22.28 8.59
C LEU A 100 -16.46 23.73 9.03
N GLY A 101 -15.78 24.70 8.42
CA GLY A 101 -15.96 26.12 8.75
C GLY A 101 -15.47 26.49 10.16
N GLY A 102 -14.43 25.84 10.65
CA GLY A 102 -13.86 26.08 11.97
C GLY A 102 -14.65 25.51 13.15
N ARG A 103 -15.70 24.73 12.91
CA ARG A 103 -16.52 24.13 13.98
C ARG A 103 -15.76 23.02 14.71
N PRO A 104 -15.89 22.91 16.05
CA PRO A 104 -15.36 21.78 16.79
C PRO A 104 -15.90 20.45 16.25
N ALA A 105 -15.01 19.54 15.99
CA ALA A 105 -15.36 18.20 15.49
C ALA A 105 -14.62 17.13 16.30
N THR A 106 -15.29 16.01 16.47
CA THR A 106 -14.72 14.80 17.07
C THR A 106 -15.04 13.62 16.16
N MET A 107 -14.06 12.75 15.92
CA MET A 107 -14.22 11.53 15.13
C MET A 107 -13.48 10.39 15.81
N ARG A 108 -14.18 9.29 16.06
CA ARG A 108 -13.57 8.06 16.52
C ARG A 108 -13.37 7.11 15.34
N THR A 109 -12.12 6.76 15.06
CA THR A 109 -11.78 5.83 13.99
C THR A 109 -11.27 4.53 14.58
N ARG A 110 -11.89 3.41 14.20
CA ARG A 110 -11.42 2.08 14.54
C ARG A 110 -10.68 1.50 13.33
N VAL A 111 -9.36 1.35 13.44
CA VAL A 111 -8.51 0.82 12.38
C VAL A 111 -8.34 -0.67 12.56
N HIS A 112 -8.78 -1.44 11.58
CA HIS A 112 -8.56 -2.87 11.44
C HIS A 112 -7.38 -3.06 10.49
N PHE A 113 -6.20 -3.34 11.02
CA PHE A 113 -5.03 -3.72 10.22
C PHE A 113 -5.20 -5.18 9.79
N MET A 114 -5.45 -5.40 8.49
CA MET A 114 -5.74 -6.70 7.90
C MET A 114 -4.44 -7.48 7.71
N ARG A 115 -4.30 -8.61 8.44
CA ARG A 115 -3.04 -9.35 8.53
C ARG A 115 -2.91 -10.41 7.46
N TRP A 116 -1.89 -10.29 6.65
CA TRP A 116 -1.42 -11.28 5.68
C TRP A 116 0.11 -11.39 5.65
N ASP A 117 0.77 -10.75 6.60
CA ASP A 117 2.22 -10.73 6.80
C ASP A 117 2.83 -12.14 6.97
N ASP A 118 2.09 -13.10 7.52
CA ASP A 118 2.47 -14.51 7.61
C ASP A 118 2.58 -15.17 6.21
N ILE A 119 1.70 -14.81 5.28
CA ILE A 119 1.75 -15.28 3.88
C ILE A 119 2.93 -14.62 3.16
N VAL A 120 3.14 -13.31 3.36
CA VAL A 120 4.30 -12.60 2.82
C VAL A 120 5.60 -13.26 3.27
N ARG A 121 5.76 -13.52 4.58
CA ARG A 121 6.97 -14.17 5.11
C ARG A 121 7.27 -15.51 4.48
N ARG A 122 6.27 -16.33 4.18
CA ARG A 122 6.44 -17.62 3.47
C ARG A 122 6.97 -17.42 2.04
N HIS A 123 6.57 -16.34 1.38
CA HIS A 123 6.99 -16.00 0.01
C HIS A 123 8.25 -15.12 -0.02
N TRP A 124 8.69 -14.60 1.12
CA TRP A 124 9.87 -13.75 1.23
C TRP A 124 11.18 -14.51 1.01
N ARG A 125 11.29 -15.72 1.58
CA ARG A 125 12.46 -16.58 1.39
C ARG A 125 12.23 -17.51 0.21
N ARG A 126 13.13 -17.47 -0.78
CA ARG A 126 13.07 -18.31 -1.97
C ARG A 126 14.32 -19.15 -2.10
N ALA A 127 14.15 -20.45 -2.38
CA ALA A 127 15.25 -21.30 -2.81
C ALA A 127 15.81 -20.84 -4.16
N PRO A 128 17.09 -21.09 -4.47
CA PRO A 128 17.70 -20.62 -5.73
C PRO A 128 16.94 -21.05 -6.99
N LEU A 129 16.44 -22.27 -7.04
CA LEU A 129 15.62 -22.77 -8.16
C LEU A 129 14.29 -22.02 -8.29
N THR A 130 13.66 -21.67 -7.17
CA THR A 130 12.43 -20.89 -7.19
C THR A 130 12.70 -19.47 -7.70
N LEU A 131 13.86 -18.88 -7.34
CA LEU A 131 14.26 -17.58 -7.84
C LEU A 131 14.46 -17.58 -9.37
N LEU A 132 15.11 -18.63 -9.93
CA LEU A 132 15.27 -18.80 -11.37
C LEU A 132 13.90 -18.91 -12.07
N ARG A 133 13.00 -19.69 -11.49
CA ARG A 133 11.61 -19.82 -11.97
C ARG A 133 10.89 -18.47 -11.94
N ASP A 134 11.08 -17.66 -10.88
CA ASP A 134 10.49 -16.33 -10.76
C ASP A 134 11.02 -15.39 -11.87
N TYR A 135 12.33 -15.42 -12.17
CA TYR A 135 12.90 -14.69 -13.33
C TYR A 135 12.22 -15.09 -14.63
N TRP A 136 12.10 -16.39 -14.88
CA TRP A 136 11.48 -16.89 -16.10
C TRP A 136 10.02 -16.44 -16.24
N HIS A 137 9.21 -16.64 -15.20
CA HIS A 137 7.79 -16.29 -15.27
C HIS A 137 7.52 -14.79 -15.32
N VAL A 138 8.30 -13.98 -14.59
CA VAL A 138 8.10 -12.53 -14.57
C VAL A 138 8.56 -11.90 -15.88
N TYR A 139 9.76 -12.25 -16.37
CA TYR A 139 10.33 -11.56 -17.52
C TYR A 139 10.03 -12.25 -18.85
N ALA A 140 10.37 -13.52 -19.02
CA ALA A 140 10.07 -14.22 -20.28
C ALA A 140 8.54 -14.41 -20.44
N GLY A 141 7.85 -14.86 -19.40
CA GLY A 141 6.40 -14.98 -19.41
C GLY A 141 5.69 -13.64 -19.55
N GLY A 142 6.18 -12.61 -18.85
CA GLY A 142 5.62 -11.24 -18.93
C GLY A 142 5.82 -10.60 -20.30
N LEU A 143 6.95 -10.87 -20.98
CA LEU A 143 7.20 -10.43 -22.34
C LEU A 143 6.29 -11.16 -23.32
N ALA A 144 6.24 -12.49 -23.26
CA ALA A 144 5.40 -13.31 -24.12
C ALA A 144 3.90 -12.96 -23.98
N ALA A 145 3.45 -12.66 -22.79
CA ALA A 145 2.08 -12.24 -22.50
C ALA A 145 1.82 -10.74 -22.79
N GLY A 146 2.82 -9.97 -23.22
CA GLY A 146 2.71 -8.52 -23.50
C GLY A 146 2.52 -7.64 -22.25
N VAL A 147 2.62 -8.22 -21.04
CA VAL A 147 2.44 -7.50 -19.76
C VAL A 147 3.47 -6.40 -19.60
N LEU A 148 4.74 -6.69 -19.88
CA LEU A 148 5.83 -5.72 -19.76
C LEU A 148 5.61 -4.48 -20.64
N LEU A 149 5.11 -4.68 -21.86
CA LEU A 149 4.81 -3.58 -22.79
C LEU A 149 3.63 -2.73 -22.29
N ARG A 150 2.60 -3.36 -21.74
CA ARG A 150 1.44 -2.64 -21.17
C ARG A 150 1.85 -1.84 -19.95
N ILE A 151 2.65 -2.42 -19.03
CA ILE A 151 3.20 -1.69 -17.87
C ILE A 151 4.07 -0.51 -18.33
N TRP A 152 4.91 -0.69 -19.35
CA TRP A 152 5.74 0.39 -19.87
C TRP A 152 4.90 1.55 -20.41
N ARG A 153 3.83 1.26 -21.14
CA ARG A 153 2.92 2.29 -21.68
C ARG A 153 2.16 3.01 -20.56
N ALA A 154 1.71 2.28 -19.53
CA ALA A 154 0.96 2.85 -18.41
C ALA A 154 1.84 3.66 -17.47
N ALA A 155 3.03 3.16 -17.10
CA ALA A 155 3.91 3.78 -16.13
C ALA A 155 5.40 3.43 -16.43
N PRO A 156 6.09 4.19 -17.29
CA PRO A 156 7.50 3.92 -17.65
C PRO A 156 8.43 3.84 -16.44
N ALA A 157 8.20 4.65 -15.40
CA ALA A 157 9.03 4.62 -14.20
C ALA A 157 8.88 3.31 -13.41
N ALA A 158 7.65 2.79 -13.29
CA ALA A 158 7.36 1.50 -12.67
C ALA A 158 7.93 0.33 -13.50
N PHE A 159 7.88 0.43 -14.84
CA PHE A 159 8.52 -0.54 -15.72
C PHE A 159 10.03 -0.64 -15.49
N TRP A 160 10.76 0.48 -15.45
CA TRP A 160 12.20 0.45 -15.20
C TRP A 160 12.55 -0.07 -13.81
N LEU A 161 11.69 0.22 -12.83
CA LEU A 161 11.84 -0.39 -11.50
C LEU A 161 11.62 -1.91 -11.55
N ALA A 162 10.64 -2.38 -12.33
CA ALA A 162 10.39 -3.81 -12.51
C ALA A 162 11.54 -4.50 -13.23
N MET A 163 12.18 -3.83 -14.21
CA MET A 163 13.33 -4.36 -14.93
C MET A 163 14.62 -4.38 -14.11
N PHE A 164 14.69 -3.65 -12.99
CA PHE A 164 15.91 -3.47 -12.23
C PHE A 164 16.58 -4.80 -11.79
N PRO A 165 15.86 -5.81 -11.25
CA PRO A 165 16.47 -7.11 -10.92
C PRO A 165 17.08 -7.82 -12.14
N LEU A 166 16.39 -7.77 -13.29
CA LEU A 166 16.89 -8.37 -14.54
C LEU A 166 18.13 -7.65 -15.04
N ILE A 167 18.14 -6.33 -15.01
CA ILE A 167 19.29 -5.50 -15.41
C ILE A 167 20.51 -5.87 -14.56
N VAL A 168 20.36 -5.92 -13.23
CA VAL A 168 21.45 -6.33 -12.32
C VAL A 168 21.94 -7.74 -12.65
N CYS A 169 21.05 -8.68 -12.92
CA CYS A 169 21.42 -10.04 -13.28
C CYS A 169 22.22 -10.08 -14.59
N VAL A 170 21.69 -9.50 -15.67
CA VAL A 170 22.31 -9.53 -17.01
C VAL A 170 23.67 -8.85 -17.00
N PHE A 171 23.78 -7.64 -16.41
CA PHE A 171 25.05 -6.93 -16.33
C PHE A 171 26.10 -7.68 -15.50
N SER A 172 25.71 -8.33 -14.41
CA SER A 172 26.64 -9.11 -13.59
C SER A 172 27.15 -10.35 -14.33
N LEU A 173 26.27 -11.06 -15.03
CA LEU A 173 26.67 -12.23 -15.85
C LEU A 173 27.59 -11.80 -17.02
N ALA A 174 27.26 -10.73 -17.71
CA ALA A 174 28.08 -10.19 -18.77
C ALA A 174 29.47 -9.74 -18.27
N ALA A 175 29.53 -9.05 -17.13
CA ALA A 175 30.79 -8.65 -16.51
C ALA A 175 31.68 -9.85 -16.15
N GLY A 176 31.08 -10.92 -15.60
CA GLY A 176 31.83 -12.15 -15.31
C GLY A 176 32.40 -12.81 -16.57
N LEU A 177 31.60 -12.91 -17.62
CA LEU A 177 32.04 -13.47 -18.93
C LEU A 177 33.16 -12.62 -19.54
N LEU A 178 33.00 -11.29 -19.57
CA LEU A 178 34.01 -10.39 -20.15
C LEU A 178 35.32 -10.39 -19.36
N LEU A 179 35.22 -10.39 -18.01
CA LEU A 179 36.41 -10.40 -17.14
C LEU A 179 37.22 -11.70 -17.35
N VAL A 180 36.58 -12.86 -17.25
CA VAL A 180 37.26 -14.15 -17.39
C VAL A 180 37.71 -14.38 -18.84
N GLY A 181 36.86 -14.07 -19.82
CA GLY A 181 37.21 -14.18 -21.25
C GLY A 181 38.38 -13.29 -21.60
N GLY A 182 38.45 -12.04 -21.11
CA GLY A 182 39.58 -11.14 -21.31
C GLY A 182 40.88 -11.64 -20.69
N ILE A 183 40.86 -12.14 -19.46
CA ILE A 183 42.02 -12.70 -18.78
C ILE A 183 42.55 -13.94 -19.53
N LEU A 184 41.67 -14.88 -19.89
CA LEU A 184 42.08 -16.14 -20.50
C LEU A 184 42.56 -15.94 -21.95
N SER A 185 41.97 -15.00 -22.69
CA SER A 185 42.47 -14.66 -24.03
C SER A 185 43.85 -14.02 -23.98
N ALA A 186 44.15 -13.19 -22.98
CA ALA A 186 45.46 -12.57 -22.79
C ALA A 186 46.54 -13.58 -22.37
N THR A 187 46.16 -14.70 -21.75
CA THR A 187 47.12 -15.75 -21.31
C THR A 187 47.32 -16.86 -22.34
N GLY A 188 46.55 -16.85 -23.42
CA GLY A 188 46.63 -17.93 -24.43
C GLY A 188 46.17 -19.30 -23.95
N LEU A 189 45.63 -19.38 -22.75
CA LEU A 189 45.17 -20.60 -22.09
C LEU A 189 43.69 -20.86 -22.41
N THR A 190 43.37 -22.02 -22.96
CA THR A 190 42.12 -22.73 -22.79
C THR A 190 41.05 -22.73 -23.88
N SER A 191 40.26 -23.80 -23.82
CA SER A 191 39.04 -23.97 -24.61
C SER A 191 38.00 -22.89 -24.19
N THR A 192 37.31 -22.34 -25.16
CA THR A 192 36.21 -21.36 -24.97
C THR A 192 35.12 -21.87 -24.03
N ALA A 193 34.91 -23.18 -23.96
CA ALA A 193 33.92 -23.77 -23.04
C ALA A 193 34.30 -23.63 -21.56
N VAL A 194 35.56 -23.83 -21.20
CA VAL A 194 36.06 -23.67 -19.84
C VAL A 194 36.04 -22.20 -19.44
N ALA A 195 36.45 -21.31 -20.32
CA ALA A 195 36.42 -19.86 -20.12
C ALA A 195 35.00 -19.37 -19.88
N SER A 196 34.02 -19.84 -20.66
CA SER A 196 32.61 -19.47 -20.50
C SER A 196 32.04 -20.00 -19.19
N ALA A 197 32.34 -21.25 -18.80
CA ALA A 197 31.85 -21.83 -17.54
C ALA A 197 32.40 -21.07 -16.33
N LEU A 198 33.71 -20.74 -16.33
CA LEU A 198 34.33 -19.94 -15.27
C LEU A 198 33.75 -18.50 -15.26
N GLY A 199 33.56 -17.88 -16.42
CA GLY A 199 32.97 -16.56 -16.54
C GLY A 199 31.54 -16.49 -16.03
N LEU A 200 30.73 -17.49 -16.33
CA LEU A 200 29.37 -17.61 -15.77
C LEU A 200 29.42 -17.81 -14.25
N GLY A 201 30.32 -18.62 -13.71
CA GLY A 201 30.49 -18.82 -12.27
C GLY A 201 30.84 -17.51 -11.55
N VAL A 202 31.80 -16.75 -12.09
CA VAL A 202 32.16 -15.42 -11.58
C VAL A 202 30.97 -14.46 -11.71
N GLY A 203 30.27 -14.46 -12.86
CA GLY A 203 29.09 -13.63 -13.08
C GLY A 203 27.97 -13.90 -12.08
N VAL A 204 27.70 -15.17 -11.77
CA VAL A 204 26.73 -15.57 -10.73
C VAL A 204 27.17 -15.07 -9.35
N LEU A 205 28.46 -15.17 -9.01
CA LEU A 205 28.97 -14.64 -7.75
C LEU A 205 28.78 -13.13 -7.67
N VAL A 206 29.17 -12.39 -8.73
CA VAL A 206 28.98 -10.93 -8.82
C VAL A 206 27.50 -10.57 -8.72
N TRP A 207 26.63 -11.27 -9.42
CA TRP A 207 25.18 -11.08 -9.33
C TRP A 207 24.67 -11.25 -7.89
N ARG A 208 25.08 -12.33 -7.19
CA ARG A 208 24.67 -12.58 -5.80
C ARG A 208 25.12 -11.47 -4.87
N LEU A 209 26.33 -10.98 -5.03
CA LEU A 209 26.89 -9.87 -4.23
C LEU A 209 26.15 -8.57 -4.53
N MET A 210 25.95 -8.24 -5.81
CA MET A 210 25.26 -7.04 -6.24
C MET A 210 23.78 -7.07 -5.84
N ALA A 211 23.07 -8.18 -6.05
CA ALA A 211 21.67 -8.32 -5.69
C ALA A 211 21.42 -8.09 -4.19
N ARG A 212 22.35 -8.57 -3.34
CA ARG A 212 22.31 -8.30 -1.90
C ARG A 212 22.62 -6.84 -1.58
N ARG A 213 23.65 -6.26 -2.21
CA ARG A 213 24.08 -4.88 -1.93
C ARG A 213 23.04 -3.83 -2.35
N VAL A 214 22.38 -4.03 -3.48
CA VAL A 214 21.33 -3.11 -3.97
C VAL A 214 19.92 -3.54 -3.57
N ASP A 215 19.80 -4.65 -2.85
CA ASP A 215 18.55 -5.19 -2.32
C ASP A 215 17.43 -5.21 -3.39
N CYS A 216 17.69 -5.85 -4.53
CA CYS A 216 16.73 -5.89 -5.64
C CYS A 216 15.88 -7.18 -5.70
N GLU A 217 16.28 -8.24 -4.99
CA GLU A 217 15.57 -9.53 -5.03
C GLU A 217 14.14 -9.44 -4.50
N TRP A 218 13.85 -8.55 -3.56
CA TRP A 218 12.50 -8.37 -3.04
C TRP A 218 11.54 -7.86 -4.11
N LEU A 219 12.02 -7.04 -5.06
CA LEU A 219 11.21 -6.59 -6.20
C LEU A 219 10.79 -7.76 -7.08
N LEU A 220 11.73 -8.65 -7.43
CA LEU A 220 11.39 -9.85 -8.21
C LEU A 220 10.36 -10.71 -7.47
N ARG A 221 10.53 -10.90 -6.16
CA ARG A 221 9.59 -11.66 -5.32
C ARG A 221 8.21 -11.01 -5.29
N LEU A 222 8.15 -9.69 -5.17
CA LEU A 222 6.91 -8.92 -5.25
C LEU A 222 6.20 -9.17 -6.59
N TYR A 223 6.90 -9.02 -7.71
CA TYR A 223 6.28 -9.20 -9.03
C TYR A 223 5.86 -10.66 -9.29
N ALA A 224 6.66 -11.62 -8.87
CA ALA A 224 6.31 -13.04 -8.95
C ALA A 224 5.08 -13.36 -8.10
N PHE A 225 5.02 -12.81 -6.88
CA PHE A 225 3.87 -12.98 -5.98
C PHE A 225 2.59 -12.33 -6.54
N MET A 226 2.69 -11.11 -7.04
CA MET A 226 1.57 -10.38 -7.66
C MET A 226 1.00 -11.14 -8.86
N ARG A 227 1.90 -11.70 -9.71
CA ARG A 227 1.50 -12.59 -10.79
C ARG A 227 0.77 -13.83 -10.27
N GLN A 228 1.37 -14.55 -9.32
CA GLN A 228 0.76 -15.76 -8.74
C GLN A 228 -0.61 -15.49 -8.16
N GLN A 229 -0.76 -14.37 -7.44
CA GLN A 229 -2.05 -13.94 -6.90
C GLN A 229 -3.06 -13.66 -8.01
N ALA A 230 -2.67 -12.87 -9.02
CA ALA A 230 -3.53 -12.51 -10.14
C ALA A 230 -4.06 -13.73 -10.91
N LEU A 231 -3.27 -14.80 -10.96
CA LEU A 231 -3.60 -16.08 -11.61
C LEU A 231 -4.29 -17.09 -10.67
N GLY A 232 -4.51 -16.74 -9.39
CA GLY A 232 -5.10 -17.65 -8.40
C GLY A 232 -4.16 -18.79 -7.95
N GLU A 233 -2.85 -18.64 -8.15
CA GLU A 233 -1.84 -19.64 -7.82
C GLU A 233 -1.45 -19.64 -6.31
N VAL A 234 -2.12 -18.82 -5.47
CA VAL A 234 -1.87 -18.72 -4.02
C VAL A 234 -3.16 -19.00 -3.23
N PRO A 235 -3.61 -20.29 -3.13
CA PRO A 235 -4.89 -20.64 -2.51
C PRO A 235 -5.01 -20.19 -1.05
N ALA A 236 -3.90 -20.22 -0.30
CA ALA A 236 -3.88 -19.78 1.09
C ALA A 236 -4.16 -18.26 1.24
N LEU A 237 -3.76 -17.44 0.27
CA LEU A 237 -4.10 -16.03 0.23
C LEU A 237 -5.56 -15.85 -0.16
N ASP A 238 -6.03 -16.56 -1.18
CA ASP A 238 -7.41 -16.44 -1.65
C ASP A 238 -8.42 -16.77 -0.53
N ALA A 239 -8.21 -17.88 0.19
CA ALA A 239 -9.00 -18.22 1.37
C ALA A 239 -8.91 -17.16 2.49
N ARG A 240 -7.73 -16.53 2.68
CA ARG A 240 -7.56 -15.45 3.65
C ARG A 240 -8.34 -14.19 3.23
N LEU A 241 -8.38 -13.87 1.94
CA LEU A 241 -9.14 -12.72 1.42
C LEU A 241 -10.64 -12.94 1.55
N ASP A 242 -11.15 -14.17 1.33
CA ASP A 242 -12.55 -14.53 1.59
C ASP A 242 -12.89 -14.38 3.08
N GLU A 243 -12.04 -14.89 3.97
CA GLU A 243 -12.22 -14.72 5.41
C GLU A 243 -12.24 -13.23 5.79
N MET A 244 -11.33 -12.42 5.24
CA MET A 244 -11.27 -10.98 5.50
C MET A 244 -12.51 -10.25 4.99
N ALA A 245 -13.05 -10.62 3.84
CA ALA A 245 -14.28 -10.04 3.30
C ALA A 245 -15.49 -10.33 4.22
N ALA A 246 -15.63 -11.58 4.68
CA ALA A 246 -16.66 -11.96 5.63
C ALA A 246 -16.53 -11.19 6.96
N ARG A 247 -15.31 -11.11 7.52
CA ARG A 247 -15.04 -10.41 8.78
C ARG A 247 -15.24 -8.89 8.67
N LEU A 248 -14.97 -8.31 7.50
CA LEU A 248 -15.27 -6.90 7.25
C LEU A 248 -16.78 -6.65 7.36
N VAL A 249 -17.59 -7.45 6.68
CA VAL A 249 -19.04 -7.36 6.74
C VAL A 249 -19.54 -7.55 8.18
N GLU A 250 -19.09 -8.60 8.87
CA GLU A 250 -19.46 -8.86 10.27
C GLU A 250 -19.13 -7.69 11.19
N ALA A 251 -17.96 -7.05 11.02
CA ALA A 251 -17.56 -5.90 11.83
C ALA A 251 -18.47 -4.69 11.59
N VAL A 252 -18.85 -4.44 10.35
CA VAL A 252 -19.80 -3.36 9.97
C VAL A 252 -21.18 -3.67 10.55
N GLU A 253 -21.70 -4.87 10.35
CA GLU A 253 -22.99 -5.29 10.89
C GLU A 253 -23.05 -5.19 12.42
N ALA A 254 -22.03 -5.71 13.11
CA ALA A 254 -21.96 -5.66 14.58
C ALA A 254 -21.94 -4.21 15.08
N ARG A 255 -21.19 -3.33 14.39
CA ARG A 255 -21.14 -1.92 14.76
C ARG A 255 -22.49 -1.22 14.52
N MET A 256 -23.15 -1.51 13.42
CA MET A 256 -24.45 -0.92 13.11
C MET A 256 -25.59 -1.43 13.99
N ARG A 257 -25.49 -2.66 14.53
CA ARG A 257 -26.46 -3.23 15.45
C ARG A 257 -26.29 -2.78 16.91
N GLN A 258 -25.17 -2.11 17.25
CA GLN A 258 -24.87 -1.72 18.63
C GLN A 258 -25.88 -0.67 19.14
N PRO A 259 -26.71 -0.97 20.16
CA PRO A 259 -27.70 -0.03 20.69
C PRO A 259 -27.03 1.20 21.32
N GLY A 260 -27.61 2.38 21.11
CA GLY A 260 -27.12 3.63 21.70
C GLY A 260 -25.74 4.10 21.21
N ALA A 261 -25.19 3.42 20.22
CA ALA A 261 -23.91 3.85 19.64
C ALA A 261 -24.08 5.06 18.72
N ALA A 262 -23.09 5.96 18.75
CA ALA A 262 -23.03 7.09 17.83
C ALA A 262 -23.09 6.64 16.36
N PRO A 263 -23.51 7.50 15.42
CA PRO A 263 -23.65 7.11 14.00
C PRO A 263 -22.34 6.60 13.39
N LEU A 264 -22.40 5.51 12.64
CA LEU A 264 -21.31 5.09 11.75
C LEU A 264 -21.35 5.98 10.52
N LYS A 265 -20.40 6.91 10.39
CA LYS A 265 -20.34 7.83 9.26
C LYS A 265 -19.75 7.20 8.00
N GLU A 266 -18.73 6.35 8.17
CA GLU A 266 -17.99 5.82 7.03
C GLU A 266 -17.39 4.45 7.30
N VAL A 267 -17.48 3.60 6.29
CA VAL A 267 -16.68 2.37 6.15
C VAL A 267 -15.65 2.64 5.07
N MET A 268 -14.37 2.62 5.45
CA MET A 268 -13.26 2.94 4.56
C MET A 268 -12.32 1.75 4.42
N VAL A 269 -12.00 1.36 3.19
CA VAL A 269 -10.98 0.35 2.89
C VAL A 269 -9.74 1.06 2.35
N VAL A 270 -8.59 0.82 2.97
CA VAL A 270 -7.32 1.46 2.60
C VAL A 270 -6.33 0.41 2.15
N GLY A 271 -5.87 0.51 0.92
CA GLY A 271 -4.77 -0.30 0.38
C GLY A 271 -3.50 0.54 0.22
N TYR A 272 -2.38 0.00 0.67
CA TYR A 272 -1.06 0.61 0.49
C TYR A 272 -0.16 -0.30 -0.33
N SER A 273 0.46 0.22 -1.42
CA SER A 273 1.34 -0.55 -2.29
C SER A 273 0.61 -1.77 -2.90
N SER A 274 1.20 -2.96 -2.87
CA SER A 274 0.52 -4.20 -3.28
C SER A 274 -0.70 -4.55 -2.43
N GLY A 275 -0.83 -3.99 -1.22
CA GLY A 275 -2.05 -4.09 -0.42
C GLY A 275 -3.28 -3.48 -1.11
N THR A 276 -3.09 -2.65 -2.14
CA THR A 276 -4.19 -2.13 -2.97
C THR A 276 -4.92 -3.24 -3.72
N VAL A 277 -4.21 -4.25 -4.19
CA VAL A 277 -4.81 -5.43 -4.83
C VAL A 277 -5.61 -6.25 -3.82
N MET A 278 -5.07 -6.46 -2.59
CA MET A 278 -5.79 -7.16 -1.51
C MET A 278 -7.06 -6.39 -1.11
N ALA A 279 -6.93 -5.07 -0.95
CA ALA A 279 -8.03 -4.18 -0.58
C ALA A 279 -9.16 -4.20 -1.62
N SER A 280 -8.82 -4.12 -2.92
CA SER A 280 -9.78 -4.21 -4.02
C SER A 280 -10.53 -5.54 -4.01
N THR A 281 -9.80 -6.66 -3.91
CA THR A 281 -10.39 -8.00 -3.88
C THR A 281 -11.32 -8.17 -2.68
N VAL A 282 -10.88 -7.79 -1.47
CA VAL A 282 -11.71 -7.93 -0.26
C VAL A 282 -12.97 -7.06 -0.34
N LEU A 283 -12.82 -5.81 -0.80
CA LEU A 283 -13.97 -4.91 -0.95
C LEU A 283 -14.95 -5.43 -2.01
N ALA A 284 -14.48 -5.89 -3.17
CA ALA A 284 -15.33 -6.42 -4.22
C ALA A 284 -16.16 -7.64 -3.73
N ARG A 285 -15.52 -8.55 -2.99
CA ARG A 285 -16.20 -9.73 -2.41
C ARG A 285 -17.19 -9.36 -1.29
N ALA A 286 -16.90 -8.30 -0.53
CA ALA A 286 -17.77 -7.82 0.55
C ALA A 286 -18.92 -6.92 0.05
N LEU A 287 -18.76 -6.30 -1.12
CA LEU A 287 -19.61 -5.22 -1.62
C LEU A 287 -21.12 -5.58 -1.69
N PRO A 288 -21.54 -6.75 -2.20
CA PRO A 288 -22.96 -7.08 -2.27
C PRO A 288 -23.62 -7.04 -0.88
N ARG A 289 -23.00 -7.68 0.12
CA ARG A 289 -23.52 -7.68 1.51
C ARG A 289 -23.41 -6.31 2.17
N LEU A 290 -22.34 -5.55 1.91
CA LEU A 290 -22.22 -4.18 2.42
C LEU A 290 -23.32 -3.28 1.87
N THR A 291 -23.66 -3.41 0.59
CA THR A 291 -24.76 -2.66 -0.04
C THR A 291 -26.08 -2.94 0.66
N ASP A 292 -26.38 -4.19 0.97
CA ASP A 292 -27.57 -4.58 1.71
C ASP A 292 -27.55 -4.02 3.14
N VAL A 293 -26.45 -4.16 3.85
CA VAL A 293 -26.30 -3.72 5.26
C VAL A 293 -26.41 -2.20 5.40
N ILE A 294 -25.76 -1.46 4.50
CA ILE A 294 -25.72 0.01 4.51
C ILE A 294 -27.03 0.58 3.93
N GLY A 295 -27.56 -0.02 2.85
CA GLY A 295 -28.73 0.46 2.11
C GLY A 295 -30.09 0.20 2.79
N ASN A 296 -30.25 -0.94 3.49
CA ASN A 296 -31.52 -1.38 4.07
C ASN A 296 -31.97 -0.62 5.31
N ARG A 297 -31.16 0.24 5.89
CA ARG A 297 -31.55 0.98 7.11
C ARG A 297 -32.06 2.38 6.79
N ARG A 298 -33.40 2.52 6.72
CA ARG A 298 -34.09 3.83 6.59
C ARG A 298 -33.62 4.89 7.60
N ALA A 299 -33.06 4.49 8.75
CA ALA A 299 -32.58 5.38 9.80
C ALA A 299 -31.11 5.82 9.61
N ASN A 300 -30.33 5.19 8.74
CA ASN A 300 -28.87 5.42 8.63
C ASN A 300 -28.44 5.80 7.20
N LYS A 301 -29.19 6.74 6.58
CA LYS A 301 -28.88 7.29 5.24
C LYS A 301 -27.50 7.97 5.16
N ALA A 302 -26.74 8.01 6.26
CA ALA A 302 -25.51 8.79 6.39
C ALA A 302 -24.21 7.97 6.30
N THR A 303 -24.26 6.61 6.31
CA THR A 303 -23.03 5.80 6.21
C THR A 303 -22.52 5.76 4.78
N THR A 304 -21.30 6.24 4.53
CA THR A 304 -20.66 6.22 3.22
C THR A 304 -19.69 5.05 3.10
N LEU A 305 -19.51 4.54 1.86
CA LEU A 305 -18.52 3.53 1.53
C LEU A 305 -17.36 4.18 0.77
N ALA A 306 -16.15 3.98 1.27
CA ALA A 306 -14.97 4.63 0.76
C ALA A 306 -13.84 3.63 0.50
N MET A 307 -13.06 3.88 -0.55
CA MET A 307 -11.79 3.21 -0.82
C MET A 307 -10.69 4.24 -1.04
N VAL A 308 -9.53 3.98 -0.45
CA VAL A 308 -8.32 4.78 -0.63
C VAL A 308 -7.18 3.86 -1.06
N THR A 309 -6.55 4.19 -2.18
CA THR A 309 -5.33 3.51 -2.64
C THR A 309 -4.15 4.46 -2.54
N LEU A 310 -3.03 3.96 -1.98
CA LEU A 310 -1.83 4.72 -1.68
C LEU A 310 -0.64 4.08 -2.40
N GLY A 311 -0.07 4.78 -3.37
CA GLY A 311 1.03 4.25 -4.17
C GLY A 311 0.67 2.92 -4.84
N GLN A 312 -0.45 2.87 -5.52
CA GLN A 312 -1.05 1.65 -6.05
C GLN A 312 -0.19 0.99 -7.13
N CYS A 313 -0.31 -0.34 -7.19
CA CYS A 313 0.34 -1.18 -8.20
C CYS A 313 -0.65 -2.21 -8.81
N ILE A 314 -1.93 -1.86 -8.84
CA ILE A 314 -3.02 -2.69 -9.39
C ILE A 314 -2.73 -3.19 -10.81
N PRO A 315 -2.17 -2.37 -11.74
CA PRO A 315 -1.87 -2.85 -13.09
C PRO A 315 -0.87 -4.01 -13.13
N ILE A 316 0.04 -4.13 -12.15
CA ILE A 316 0.97 -5.28 -12.09
C ILE A 316 0.20 -6.61 -12.00
N ALA A 317 -0.93 -6.64 -11.32
CA ALA A 317 -1.79 -7.82 -11.23
C ALA A 317 -2.81 -7.88 -12.38
N ALA A 318 -3.48 -6.78 -12.70
CA ALA A 318 -4.58 -6.74 -13.66
C ALA A 318 -4.16 -7.00 -15.12
N GLU A 319 -2.91 -6.64 -15.48
CA GLU A 319 -2.40 -6.76 -16.86
C GLU A 319 -2.07 -8.21 -17.29
N TRP A 320 -2.06 -9.17 -16.39
CA TRP A 320 -1.88 -10.57 -16.78
C TRP A 320 -3.12 -11.10 -17.50
N PRO A 321 -2.99 -11.72 -18.69
CA PRO A 321 -4.15 -12.24 -19.45
C PRO A 321 -5.03 -13.19 -18.63
N GLY A 322 -4.42 -14.02 -17.76
CA GLY A 322 -5.10 -14.94 -16.87
C GLY A 322 -5.79 -14.30 -15.65
N ALA A 323 -5.60 -13.02 -15.37
CA ALA A 323 -6.14 -12.31 -14.21
C ALA A 323 -7.64 -11.96 -14.36
N ARG A 324 -8.44 -12.85 -14.97
CA ARG A 324 -9.87 -12.61 -15.28
C ARG A 324 -10.68 -12.32 -14.01
N ARG A 325 -10.49 -13.14 -12.95
CA ARG A 325 -11.20 -12.96 -11.70
C ARG A 325 -10.92 -11.62 -11.06
N PHE A 326 -9.64 -11.23 -11.00
CA PHE A 326 -9.26 -9.93 -10.41
C PHE A 326 -9.81 -8.75 -11.22
N ARG A 327 -9.80 -8.83 -12.55
CA ARG A 327 -10.44 -7.79 -13.39
C ARG A 327 -11.93 -7.71 -13.15
N SER A 328 -12.64 -8.86 -13.07
CA SER A 328 -14.07 -8.86 -12.71
C SER A 328 -14.33 -8.28 -11.32
N GLU A 329 -13.45 -8.52 -10.34
CA GLU A 329 -13.54 -7.86 -9.03
C GLU A 329 -13.40 -6.33 -9.14
N LEU A 330 -12.52 -5.82 -10.01
CA LEU A 330 -12.40 -4.37 -10.27
C LEU A 330 -13.61 -3.79 -10.99
N GLU A 331 -14.21 -4.54 -11.93
CA GLU A 331 -15.46 -4.17 -12.62
C GLU A 331 -16.61 -4.04 -11.62
N VAL A 332 -16.77 -4.99 -10.70
CA VAL A 332 -17.78 -4.92 -9.62
C VAL A 332 -17.62 -3.63 -8.78
N LEU A 333 -16.39 -3.22 -8.49
CA LEU A 333 -16.16 -1.96 -7.79
C LEU A 333 -16.46 -0.74 -8.65
N ALA A 334 -16.10 -0.77 -9.94
CA ALA A 334 -16.31 0.34 -10.86
C ALA A 334 -17.81 0.60 -11.12
N GLU A 335 -18.63 -0.44 -11.10
CA GLU A 335 -20.08 -0.35 -11.29
C GLU A 335 -20.84 0.14 -10.05
N SER A 336 -20.17 0.34 -8.91
CA SER A 336 -20.82 0.73 -7.65
C SER A 336 -20.97 2.26 -7.53
N PRO A 337 -22.20 2.82 -7.64
CA PRO A 337 -22.43 4.25 -7.44
C PRO A 337 -22.31 4.67 -5.95
N MET A 338 -22.31 3.70 -5.02
CA MET A 338 -22.14 3.95 -3.58
C MET A 338 -20.68 4.18 -3.20
N LEU A 339 -19.72 3.71 -4.03
CA LEU A 339 -18.30 3.74 -3.72
C LEU A 339 -17.69 5.10 -4.09
N THR A 340 -17.01 5.72 -3.12
CA THR A 340 -16.09 6.82 -3.38
C THR A 340 -14.67 6.26 -3.31
N TRP A 341 -13.92 6.34 -4.42
CA TRP A 341 -12.55 5.81 -4.51
C TRP A 341 -11.54 6.90 -4.83
N HIS A 342 -10.64 7.20 -3.90
CA HIS A 342 -9.53 8.11 -4.14
C HIS A 342 -8.22 7.33 -4.26
N ASP A 343 -7.51 7.55 -5.37
CA ASP A 343 -6.14 7.06 -5.56
C ASP A 343 -5.14 8.18 -5.33
N TYR A 344 -4.16 7.93 -4.48
CA TYR A 344 -3.05 8.83 -4.22
C TYR A 344 -1.73 8.17 -4.65
N SER A 345 -1.27 8.56 -5.84
CA SER A 345 -0.03 8.06 -6.44
C SER A 345 0.87 9.23 -6.80
N ALA A 346 2.04 9.34 -6.14
CA ALA A 346 2.94 10.48 -6.31
C ALA A 346 3.81 10.32 -7.57
N ALA A 347 3.95 11.38 -8.35
CA ALA A 347 4.82 11.42 -9.53
C ALA A 347 6.31 11.16 -9.20
N SER A 348 6.74 11.40 -7.96
CA SER A 348 8.10 11.15 -7.49
C SER A 348 8.35 9.70 -7.06
N ASP A 349 7.29 8.92 -6.86
CA ASP A 349 7.37 7.51 -6.47
C ASP A 349 7.39 6.60 -7.71
N ARG A 350 8.53 6.01 -7.99
CA ARG A 350 8.71 5.11 -9.14
C ARG A 350 7.99 3.76 -8.98
N ALA A 351 7.55 3.41 -7.76
CA ALA A 351 6.84 2.17 -7.51
C ALA A 351 5.32 2.28 -7.76
N ALA A 352 4.80 3.51 -7.85
CA ALA A 352 3.38 3.78 -8.05
C ALA A 352 3.01 4.00 -9.51
N PHE A 353 1.78 3.66 -9.87
CA PHE A 353 1.20 3.89 -11.20
C PHE A 353 0.50 5.27 -11.25
N TRP A 354 1.31 6.32 -11.22
CA TRP A 354 0.83 7.70 -11.30
C TRP A 354 0.11 7.96 -12.63
N LYS A 355 -1.03 8.64 -12.57
CA LYS A 355 -1.94 8.92 -13.72
C LYS A 355 -2.58 7.70 -14.38
N THR A 356 -2.45 6.53 -13.78
CA THR A 356 -3.12 5.32 -14.26
C THR A 356 -4.27 5.02 -13.32
N PRO A 357 -5.54 5.17 -13.74
CA PRO A 357 -6.69 4.85 -12.88
C PRO A 357 -6.60 3.39 -12.40
N PRO A 358 -6.81 3.14 -11.09
CA PRO A 358 -6.83 1.77 -10.58
C PRO A 358 -8.13 1.02 -10.88
N TRP A 359 -9.14 1.70 -11.40
CA TRP A 359 -10.44 1.16 -11.81
C TRP A 359 -10.58 1.16 -13.33
N PRO A 360 -11.36 0.20 -13.90
CA PRO A 360 -11.68 0.21 -15.31
C PRO A 360 -12.66 1.36 -15.64
N GLU A 361 -12.60 1.84 -16.88
CA GLU A 361 -13.51 2.83 -17.43
C GLU A 361 -14.36 2.21 -18.56
N PRO A 362 -15.64 2.60 -18.73
CA PRO A 362 -16.38 3.59 -17.93
C PRO A 362 -16.73 3.08 -16.53
N SER A 363 -16.87 4.01 -15.55
CA SER A 363 -17.18 3.66 -14.16
C SER A 363 -18.32 4.51 -13.60
N LEU A 364 -19.11 3.93 -12.68
CA LEU A 364 -20.19 4.60 -11.92
C LEU A 364 -19.72 5.11 -10.56
N LEU A 365 -18.56 4.67 -10.09
CA LEU A 365 -17.99 5.10 -8.80
C LEU A 365 -17.58 6.57 -8.83
N LYS A 366 -17.46 7.16 -7.63
CA LYS A 366 -16.94 8.53 -7.45
C LYS A 366 -15.42 8.51 -7.36
N GLY A 367 -14.76 8.49 -8.54
CA GLY A 367 -13.33 8.36 -8.66
C GLY A 367 -12.57 9.69 -8.57
N TYR A 368 -11.40 9.69 -7.94
CA TYR A 368 -10.45 10.80 -7.92
C TYR A 368 -9.01 10.29 -7.89
N GLN A 369 -8.15 10.91 -8.68
CA GLN A 369 -6.71 10.66 -8.66
C GLN A 369 -5.96 11.89 -8.17
N GLY A 370 -5.25 11.75 -7.03
CA GLY A 370 -4.41 12.77 -6.45
C GLY A 370 -2.93 12.42 -6.51
N SER A 371 -2.08 13.43 -6.67
CA SER A 371 -0.63 13.25 -6.56
C SER A 371 -0.09 13.98 -5.34
N PRO A 372 0.25 13.27 -4.25
CA PRO A 372 0.84 13.89 -3.08
C PRO A 372 2.11 14.68 -3.42
N PRO A 373 2.24 15.94 -2.95
CA PRO A 373 3.37 16.80 -3.30
C PRO A 373 4.62 16.47 -2.46
N PHE A 374 5.15 15.25 -2.57
CA PHE A 374 6.30 14.79 -1.77
C PHE A 374 7.57 15.64 -1.95
N LYS A 375 7.65 16.48 -2.99
CA LYS A 375 8.75 17.44 -3.16
C LYS A 375 8.65 18.65 -2.22
N ALA A 376 7.43 19.09 -1.91
CA ALA A 376 7.19 20.27 -1.09
C ALA A 376 7.29 19.99 0.41
N VAL A 377 7.16 18.73 0.80
CA VAL A 377 7.03 18.30 2.20
C VAL A 377 8.36 18.20 2.95
N PRO A 378 9.44 17.60 2.43
CA PRO A 378 10.77 17.65 3.04
C PRO A 378 11.58 18.77 2.40
N GLY A 379 12.44 19.43 3.17
CA GLY A 379 13.47 20.32 2.61
C GLY A 379 14.28 19.61 1.51
N THR A 380 14.84 20.39 0.56
CA THR A 380 15.49 19.87 -0.65
C THR A 380 16.54 18.77 -0.41
N MET A 381 17.32 18.85 0.68
CA MET A 381 18.32 17.81 1.02
C MET A 381 17.67 16.52 1.49
N GLN A 382 16.58 16.59 2.25
CA GLN A 382 15.86 15.37 2.71
C GLN A 382 15.12 14.69 1.55
N PHE A 383 14.56 15.46 0.64
CA PHE A 383 13.94 14.91 -0.57
C PHE A 383 14.99 14.21 -1.46
N ALA A 384 16.19 14.77 -1.59
CA ALA A 384 17.29 14.15 -2.32
C ALA A 384 17.72 12.81 -1.67
N ALA A 385 17.79 12.74 -0.34
CA ALA A 385 18.04 11.50 0.39
C ALA A 385 16.92 10.47 0.19
N MET A 386 15.65 10.87 0.30
CA MET A 386 14.50 9.99 0.05
C MET A 386 14.45 9.47 -1.39
N ARG A 387 14.86 10.26 -2.38
CA ARG A 387 14.94 9.81 -3.79
C ARG A 387 15.96 8.70 -4.01
N ARG A 388 17.00 8.61 -3.16
CA ARG A 388 17.99 7.54 -3.21
C ARG A 388 17.48 6.26 -2.54
N ASP A 389 16.61 6.40 -1.54
CA ASP A 389 15.94 5.28 -0.87
C ASP A 389 14.49 5.11 -1.36
N ARG A 390 14.30 4.11 -2.22
CA ARG A 390 13.00 3.80 -2.82
C ARG A 390 11.95 3.40 -1.80
N ARG A 391 12.36 2.75 -0.70
CA ARG A 391 11.43 2.32 0.37
C ARG A 391 10.97 3.51 1.19
N GLU A 392 11.88 4.41 1.53
CA GLU A 392 11.56 5.63 2.27
C GLU A 392 10.63 6.56 1.46
N MET A 393 10.88 6.70 0.16
CA MET A 393 9.97 7.45 -0.73
C MET A 393 8.57 6.83 -0.75
N HIS A 394 8.49 5.52 -0.86
CA HIS A 394 7.22 4.80 -0.89
C HIS A 394 6.48 4.83 0.46
N LEU A 395 7.18 4.80 1.60
CA LEU A 395 6.59 4.94 2.94
C LEU A 395 6.03 6.33 3.22
N GLN A 396 6.38 7.35 2.41
CA GLN A 396 5.92 8.73 2.64
C GLN A 396 4.39 8.87 2.57
N TYR A 397 3.68 7.98 1.89
CA TYR A 397 2.21 7.95 1.92
C TYR A 397 1.62 7.77 3.33
N LEU A 398 2.34 7.11 4.22
CA LEU A 398 1.90 6.81 5.59
C LEU A 398 2.51 7.75 6.63
N ARG A 399 3.16 8.83 6.19
CA ARG A 399 3.75 9.85 7.06
C ARG A 399 3.00 11.17 6.93
N PRO A 400 2.92 11.98 7.99
CA PRO A 400 2.33 13.32 7.88
C PRO A 400 3.21 14.21 7.01
N PRO A 401 2.62 15.22 6.35
CA PRO A 401 3.39 16.28 5.74
C PRO A 401 4.19 17.03 6.81
N ARG A 402 5.34 17.61 6.45
CA ARG A 402 6.10 18.49 7.34
C ARG A 402 5.57 19.91 7.22
N GLY A 403 5.16 20.48 8.34
CA GLY A 403 4.56 21.81 8.41
C GLY A 403 3.03 21.79 8.28
N ARG A 404 2.43 22.95 8.44
CA ARG A 404 1.01 23.16 8.14
C ARG A 404 0.86 23.11 6.62
N GLY A 405 0.37 21.99 6.10
CA GLY A 405 -0.01 21.92 4.70
C GLY A 405 -1.20 22.85 4.43
N ASP A 406 -1.27 23.42 3.23
CA ASP A 406 -2.44 24.17 2.77
C ASP A 406 -3.69 23.28 2.88
N ALA A 407 -4.85 23.92 3.11
CA ALA A 407 -6.14 23.26 3.09
C ALA A 407 -6.31 22.55 1.73
N GLY A 408 -6.19 21.21 1.73
CA GLY A 408 -6.19 20.39 0.50
C GLY A 408 -4.91 19.57 0.30
N SER A 409 -3.83 19.85 1.06
CA SER A 409 -2.63 19.00 1.02
C SER A 409 -2.93 17.59 1.51
N TYR A 410 -2.27 16.60 0.89
CA TYR A 410 -2.39 15.20 1.29
C TYR A 410 -1.84 14.98 2.71
N ASP A 411 -2.68 14.53 3.63
CA ASP A 411 -2.31 14.02 4.95
C ASP A 411 -3.09 12.73 5.22
N PHE A 412 -2.37 11.62 5.30
CA PHE A 412 -2.95 10.30 5.53
C PHE A 412 -3.78 10.24 6.82
N PHE A 413 -3.31 10.88 7.90
CA PHE A 413 -3.99 10.82 9.20
C PHE A 413 -5.29 11.64 9.19
N THR A 414 -5.30 12.79 8.53
CA THR A 414 -6.53 13.56 8.30
C THR A 414 -7.49 12.82 7.38
N LEU A 415 -6.98 12.14 6.35
CA LEU A 415 -7.78 11.35 5.43
C LEU A 415 -8.46 10.17 6.15
N ALA A 416 -7.67 9.39 6.92
CA ALA A 416 -8.14 8.16 7.56
C ALA A 416 -8.88 8.40 8.89
N CYS A 417 -8.54 9.45 9.64
CA CYS A 417 -9.03 9.66 11.01
C CYS A 417 -9.71 11.02 11.23
N GLY A 418 -9.63 11.96 10.28
CA GLY A 418 -10.25 13.28 10.38
C GLY A 418 -11.77 13.25 10.28
N PRO A 419 -12.46 14.35 10.59
CA PRO A 419 -13.90 14.41 10.71
C PRO A 419 -14.67 14.31 9.40
N GLN A 420 -14.03 14.63 8.27
CA GLN A 420 -14.65 14.54 6.94
C GLN A 420 -14.67 13.13 6.40
N THR A 421 -15.78 12.72 5.80
CA THR A 421 -15.85 11.50 4.97
C THR A 421 -15.14 11.71 3.63
N LEU A 422 -14.76 10.59 2.97
CA LEU A 422 -14.18 10.66 1.64
C LEU A 422 -15.15 11.24 0.62
N ALA A 423 -16.45 10.98 0.78
CA ALA A 423 -17.49 11.52 -0.07
C ALA A 423 -17.59 13.06 0.05
N GLU A 424 -17.53 13.61 1.27
CA GLU A 424 -17.50 15.07 1.50
C GLU A 424 -16.24 15.70 0.87
N ARG A 425 -15.09 15.05 1.05
CA ARG A 425 -13.83 15.48 0.44
C ARG A 425 -13.87 15.44 -1.10
N HIS A 426 -14.51 14.42 -1.66
CA HIS A 426 -14.69 14.30 -3.11
C HIS A 426 -15.47 15.46 -3.70
N LEU A 427 -16.52 15.93 -3.02
CA LEU A 427 -17.28 17.11 -3.44
C LEU A 427 -16.42 18.37 -3.43
N GLN A 428 -15.61 18.57 -2.39
CA GLN A 428 -14.70 19.74 -2.32
C GLN A 428 -13.67 19.74 -3.44
N VAL A 429 -13.08 18.59 -3.76
CA VAL A 429 -12.12 18.49 -4.86
C VAL A 429 -12.78 18.80 -6.20
N LYS A 430 -13.98 18.28 -6.46
CA LYS A 430 -14.74 18.61 -7.68
C LYS A 430 -15.09 20.08 -7.78
N GLU A 431 -15.44 20.71 -6.65
CA GLU A 431 -15.72 22.14 -6.61
C GLU A 431 -14.48 23.00 -6.90
N ALA A 432 -13.31 22.59 -6.40
CA ALA A 432 -12.04 23.25 -6.67
C ALA A 432 -11.56 23.09 -8.12
N ASP A 433 -11.96 22.00 -8.77
CA ASP A 433 -11.61 21.71 -10.17
C ASP A 433 -12.61 22.32 -11.18
N ASP A 434 -13.74 22.89 -10.73
CA ASP A 434 -14.70 23.55 -11.60
C ASP A 434 -14.10 24.78 -12.31
N PRO A 435 -13.98 24.79 -13.66
CA PRO A 435 -13.40 25.87 -14.42
C PRO A 435 -14.11 27.22 -14.20
N ARG A 436 -15.42 27.19 -13.91
CA ARG A 436 -16.24 28.40 -13.68
C ARG A 436 -15.86 29.12 -12.39
N LYS A 437 -15.42 28.38 -11.37
CA LYS A 437 -14.96 28.95 -10.10
C LYS A 437 -13.50 29.43 -10.17
N ARG A 438 -12.64 28.77 -10.98
CA ARG A 438 -11.25 29.22 -11.24
C ARG A 438 -11.17 30.53 -12.00
N ALA A 439 -12.18 30.90 -12.78
CA ALA A 439 -12.24 32.15 -13.52
C ALA A 439 -12.76 33.34 -12.68
N ALA A 440 -13.25 33.09 -11.46
CA ALA A 440 -13.82 34.07 -10.55
C ALA A 440 -12.90 34.46 -9.37
N THR A 441 -11.73 33.82 -9.24
CA THR A 441 -10.63 34.15 -8.30
C THR A 441 -9.43 34.69 -9.04
#